data_7fcf10dca8b1809e7148083d758dc82c
#
_entry.id   7fcf10dca8b1809e7148083d758dc82c
#
_cell.length_a   1.000
_cell.length_b   1.000
_cell.length_c   1.000
_cell.angle_alpha   90.00
_cell.angle_beta   90.00
_cell.angle_gamma   90.00
#
_symmetry.space_group_name_H-M   'P 1'
#
loop_
_entity.id
_entity.type
_entity.pdbx_description
1 polymer ?
#
loop_
_entity_poly.entity_id
_entity_poly.type
_entity_poly.pdbx_seq_one_letter_code
_entity_poly.pdbx_strand_id
1 'polypeptide(L)' 'MKMDKVTFIEVTDSMSNEVTEHAIIAHADGSFTSMTKAHYEAQQAEQSTPNLS' A
#
# COMPACT_ATOMS: atom_id res chain seq x y z
N MET A 1 2.46 16.78 -14.42
CA MET A 1 2.40 15.35 -14.29
C MET A 1 2.17 14.93 -12.86
N LYS A 2 1.19 14.09 -12.66
CA LYS A 2 0.88 13.70 -11.31
C LYS A 2 1.56 12.42 -10.97
N MET A 3 2.17 12.37 -9.83
CA MET A 3 2.86 11.18 -9.41
C MET A 3 2.52 10.90 -7.97
N ASP A 4 1.92 9.77 -7.74
CA ASP A 4 1.65 9.34 -6.39
C ASP A 4 2.92 8.76 -5.80
N LYS A 5 3.13 9.04 -4.54
CA LYS A 5 4.31 8.56 -3.87
C LYS A 5 3.92 7.48 -2.88
N VAL A 6 4.57 6.34 -2.95
CA VAL A 6 4.27 5.22 -2.07
C VAL A 6 5.41 5.05 -1.09
N THR A 7 5.06 4.98 0.19
CA THR A 7 6.02 4.78 1.25
C THR A 7 5.57 3.59 2.07
N PHE A 8 6.51 2.74 2.43
CA PHE A 8 6.21 1.60 3.28
C PHE A 8 6.71 1.87 4.68
N ILE A 9 5.86 1.60 5.65
CA ILE A 9 6.23 1.75 7.05
C ILE A 9 5.94 0.46 7.78
N GLU A 10 6.65 0.25 8.87
CA GLU A 10 6.43 -0.93 9.71
C GLU A 10 5.68 -0.52 10.96
N VAL A 11 4.67 -1.28 11.28
CA VAL A 11 3.88 -1.05 12.48
C VAL A 11 3.96 -2.31 13.33
N THR A 12 4.34 -2.14 14.58
CA THR A 12 4.42 -3.26 15.50
C THR A 12 3.20 -3.24 16.41
N ASP A 13 2.50 -4.36 16.44
CA ASP A 13 1.35 -4.49 17.30
C ASP A 13 1.87 -4.83 18.70
N SER A 14 1.62 -3.94 19.65
CA SER A 14 2.15 -4.14 20.99
C SER A 14 1.47 -5.29 21.70
N MET A 15 0.30 -5.70 21.27
CA MET A 15 -0.40 -6.79 21.93
C MET A 15 0.11 -8.15 21.49
N SER A 16 0.42 -8.29 20.23
CA SER A 16 0.85 -9.58 19.71
C SER A 16 2.30 -9.60 19.28
N ASN A 17 2.97 -8.46 19.34
CA ASN A 17 4.37 -8.34 18.91
C ASN A 17 4.55 -8.67 17.45
N GLU A 18 3.52 -8.51 16.67
CA GLU A 18 3.60 -8.77 15.25
C GLU A 18 3.95 -7.50 14.51
N VAL A 19 4.78 -7.63 13.52
CA VAL A 19 5.18 -6.50 12.69
C VAL A 19 4.42 -6.59 11.38
N THR A 20 3.72 -5.52 11.06
CA THR A 20 2.94 -5.45 9.82
C THR A 20 3.43 -4.27 9.02
N GLU A 21 3.63 -4.47 7.74
CA GLU A 21 4.00 -3.38 6.87
C GLU A 21 2.77 -2.76 6.25
N HIS A 22 2.79 -1.44 6.17
CA HIS A 22 1.70 -0.68 5.59
C HIS A 22 2.23 0.17 4.47
N ALA A 23 1.43 0.32 3.45
CA ALA A 23 1.76 1.19 2.32
C ALA A 23 0.98 2.48 2.45
N ILE A 24 1.68 3.59 2.43
CA ILE A 24 1.07 4.91 2.48
C ILE A 24 1.25 5.55 1.12
N ILE A 25 0.15 5.86 0.48
CA ILE A 25 0.18 6.44 -0.84
C ILE A 25 -0.22 7.90 -0.74
N ALA A 26 0.72 8.77 -1.04
CA ALA A 26 0.47 10.21 -1.04
C ALA A 26 0.03 10.61 -2.43
N HIS A 27 -1.13 11.21 -2.51
CA HIS A 27 -1.69 11.60 -3.80
C HIS A 27 -1.36 13.05 -4.10
N ALA A 28 -1.38 13.36 -5.38
CA ALA A 28 -0.99 14.70 -5.82
C ALA A 28 -1.93 15.76 -5.29
N ASP A 29 -3.16 15.40 -4.97
CA ASP A 29 -4.12 16.37 -4.48
C ASP A 29 -3.99 16.63 -2.99
N GLY A 30 -3.07 15.98 -2.33
CA GLY A 30 -2.85 16.21 -0.91
C GLY A 30 -3.47 15.17 0.00
N SER A 31 -4.14 14.19 -0.56
CA SER A 31 -4.75 13.16 0.26
C SER A 31 -3.80 11.96 0.38
N PHE A 32 -4.14 11.07 1.30
CA PHE A 32 -3.33 9.89 1.53
C PHE A 32 -4.23 8.67 1.57
N THR A 33 -3.71 7.57 1.11
CA THR A 33 -4.37 6.28 1.23
C THR A 33 -3.42 5.34 1.95
N SER A 34 -3.92 4.65 2.97
CA SER A 34 -3.08 3.69 3.66
C SER A 34 -3.72 2.31 3.60
N MET A 35 -2.89 1.31 3.52
CA MET A 35 -3.36 -0.07 3.45
C MET A 35 -2.21 -0.97 3.86
N THR A 36 -2.52 -2.22 4.17
CA THR A 36 -1.47 -3.16 4.47
C THR A 36 -0.66 -3.44 3.20
N LYS A 37 0.60 -3.81 3.40
CA LYS A 37 1.43 -4.11 2.25
C LYS A 37 0.86 -5.28 1.46
N ALA A 38 0.32 -6.27 2.17
CA ALA A 38 -0.26 -7.43 1.49
C ALA A 38 -1.41 -7.00 0.60
N HIS A 39 -2.24 -6.09 1.10
CA HIS A 39 -3.35 -5.59 0.30
C HIS A 39 -2.86 -4.79 -0.90
N TYR A 40 -1.82 -3.99 -0.67
CA TYR A 40 -1.26 -3.19 -1.74
C TYR A 40 -0.70 -4.08 -2.85
N GLU A 41 0.01 -5.13 -2.46
CA GLU A 41 0.58 -6.05 -3.44
C GLU A 41 -0.51 -6.80 -4.20
N ALA A 42 -1.60 -7.13 -3.50
CA ALA A 42 -2.71 -7.80 -4.16
C ALA A 42 -3.33 -6.89 -5.22
N GLN A 43 -3.45 -5.61 -4.90
CA GLN A 43 -3.98 -4.66 -5.86
C GLN A 43 -3.06 -4.52 -7.06
N GLN A 44 -1.76 -4.47 -6.81
CA GLN A 44 -0.80 -4.36 -7.89
C GLN A 44 -0.86 -5.57 -8.80
N ALA A 45 -1.00 -6.74 -8.22
CA ALA A 45 -1.08 -7.95 -9.02
C ALA A 45 -2.32 -7.94 -9.90
N GLU A 46 -3.43 -7.46 -9.36
CA GLU A 46 -4.65 -7.39 -10.14
C GLU A 46 -4.52 -6.40 -11.28
N GLN A 47 -3.90 -5.27 -11.00
CA GLN A 47 -3.77 -4.25 -12.05
C GLN A 47 -2.76 -4.67 -13.10
N SER A 48 -1.75 -5.41 -12.70
CA SER A 48 -0.73 -5.83 -13.63
C SER A 48 -1.18 -6.99 -14.50
N THR A 49 -2.19 -7.74 -14.05
CA THR A 49 -2.66 -8.90 -14.80
C THR A 49 -3.33 -8.44 -16.09
N PRO A 50 -2.83 -8.84 -17.17
CA PRO A 50 -3.47 -8.47 -18.43
C PRO A 50 -4.74 -9.25 -18.61
N ASN A 51 -5.05 -9.83 -18.26
CA ASN A 51 -5.98 -10.32 -18.44
C ASN A 51 -6.67 -10.91 -18.67
N LEU A 52 -6.64 -11.20 -18.60
CA LEU A 52 -7.07 -11.68 -18.71
C LEU A 52 -8.03 -11.75 -18.99
N SER A 53 -8.26 -11.70 -19.09
CA SER A 53 -9.01 -11.54 -19.21
C SER A 53 -9.65 -11.73 -19.50
#